data_5f58095b7520ecf91a69761377a618f7
#
_entry.id   5f58095b7520ecf91a69761377a618f7
#
_cell.length_a   1.000
_cell.length_b   1.000
_cell.length_c   1.000
_cell.angle_alpha   90.00
_cell.angle_beta   90.00
_cell.angle_gamma   90.00
#
_symmetry.space_group_name_H-M   'P 1'
#
loop_
_entity.id
_entity.type
_entity.pdbx_description
1 polymer ?
#
loop_
_entity_poly.entity_id
_entity_poly.type
_entity_poly.pdbx_seq_one_letter_code
_entity_poly.pdbx_strand_id
1 'polypeptide(L)'
;LDSHISRIDLIGKDAIVLNEGKQVTEFQDGILPWAYSNPVALVFDEYDAGRPDVMFVIQRILETEGKLTLLDQSRVIKPNKYFRLFATANTIGLGDTTGLYSGTNQINQAQMDRWEIVTSLNYLSLEKEMEIILAKNKNLNNVKGKEKVSNMIKVASLTRRGFIAGDISTVMSPRTVINWAANSEIFKDTGYAFRVTFLNKCDEIEKNTIAEYYQRCF
;
A
#
# COMPACT_ATOMS: atom_id res chain seq x y z
N LEU A 1 3.49 7.12 -2.60
CA LEU A 1 4.74 7.75 -3.06
C LEU A 1 5.58 6.71 -3.79
N ASP A 2 6.30 7.13 -4.81
CA ASP A 2 7.24 6.28 -5.53
C ASP A 2 8.42 7.12 -6.03
N SER A 3 9.37 6.49 -6.73
CA SER A 3 10.56 7.16 -7.27
C SER A 3 10.27 8.20 -8.37
N HIS A 4 9.05 8.28 -8.91
CA HIS A 4 8.66 9.23 -9.94
C HIS A 4 8.03 10.51 -9.36
N ILE A 5 7.42 10.43 -8.18
CA ILE A 5 6.87 11.60 -7.51
C ILE A 5 8.00 12.54 -7.09
N SER A 6 7.93 13.76 -7.55
CA SER A 6 8.91 14.81 -7.27
C SER A 6 8.33 15.89 -6.35
N ARG A 7 9.18 16.78 -5.88
CA ARG A 7 8.76 17.95 -5.11
C ARG A 7 7.75 18.81 -5.89
N ILE A 8 7.91 18.92 -7.21
CA ILE A 8 7.02 19.72 -8.07
C ILE A 8 5.60 19.15 -8.09
N ASP A 9 5.47 17.82 -8.09
CA ASP A 9 4.17 17.16 -8.09
C ASP A 9 3.43 17.37 -6.77
N LEU A 10 4.16 17.43 -5.65
CA LEU A 10 3.57 17.70 -4.35
C LEU A 10 3.27 19.18 -4.11
N ILE A 11 4.21 20.05 -4.38
CA ILE A 11 4.15 21.48 -4.04
C ILE A 11 3.42 22.28 -5.10
N GLY A 12 3.71 22.00 -6.37
CA GLY A 12 3.25 22.77 -7.52
C GLY A 12 4.40 23.31 -8.37
N LYS A 13 4.02 23.97 -9.44
CA LYS A 13 4.94 24.49 -10.45
C LYS A 13 4.39 25.72 -11.13
N ASP A 14 5.30 26.52 -11.69
CA ASP A 14 4.93 27.56 -12.61
C ASP A 14 4.42 26.95 -13.94
N ALA A 15 3.29 27.43 -14.40
CA ALA A 15 2.68 27.05 -15.67
C ALA A 15 2.39 28.28 -16.49
N ILE A 16 2.58 28.16 -17.81
CA ILE A 16 2.17 29.20 -18.76
C ILE A 16 0.69 28.99 -19.05
N VAL A 17 -0.12 29.95 -18.68
CA VAL A 17 -1.56 29.97 -18.93
C VAL A 17 -1.93 31.12 -19.88
N LEU A 18 -3.01 30.93 -20.65
CA LEU A 18 -3.57 32.00 -21.46
C LEU A 18 -4.61 32.76 -20.64
N ASN A 19 -4.32 34.02 -20.33
CA ASN A 19 -5.25 34.92 -19.68
C ASN A 19 -5.54 36.08 -20.64
N GLU A 20 -6.80 36.24 -21.02
CA GLU A 20 -7.26 37.26 -21.99
C GLU A 20 -6.44 37.31 -23.31
N GLY A 21 -6.02 36.14 -23.79
CA GLY A 21 -5.23 36.01 -25.02
C GLY A 21 -3.74 36.30 -24.90
N LYS A 22 -3.24 36.60 -23.65
CA LYS A 22 -1.83 36.78 -23.37
C LYS A 22 -1.29 35.58 -22.58
N GLN A 23 -0.06 35.20 -22.86
CA GLN A 23 0.65 34.21 -22.07
C GLN A 23 1.14 34.85 -20.79
N VAL A 24 0.73 34.30 -19.65
CA VAL A 24 1.20 34.68 -18.31
C VAL A 24 1.70 33.46 -17.58
N THR A 25 2.73 33.63 -16.77
CA THR A 25 3.21 32.58 -15.88
C THR A 25 2.40 32.66 -14.59
N GLU A 26 1.75 31.55 -14.25
CA GLU A 26 0.96 31.40 -13.01
C GLU A 26 1.40 30.13 -12.27
N PHE A 27 1.55 30.27 -10.95
CA PHE A 27 1.87 29.11 -10.12
C PHE A 27 0.63 28.24 -9.90
N GLN A 28 0.72 26.99 -10.27
CA GLN A 28 -0.31 25.99 -10.00
C GLN A 28 0.05 25.20 -8.74
N ASP A 29 -0.78 25.33 -7.70
CA ASP A 29 -0.63 24.56 -6.47
C ASP A 29 -0.68 23.04 -6.77
N GLY A 30 0.25 22.30 -6.17
CA GLY A 30 0.22 20.86 -6.14
C GLY A 30 -0.79 20.34 -5.11
N ILE A 31 -0.84 19.00 -4.97
CA ILE A 31 -1.80 18.36 -4.07
C ILE A 31 -1.59 18.73 -2.60
N LEU A 32 -0.36 18.95 -2.18
CA LEU A 32 -0.04 19.21 -0.77
C LEU A 32 -0.50 20.58 -0.29
N PRO A 33 -0.23 21.75 -0.96
CA PRO A 33 -0.77 23.04 -0.58
C PRO A 33 -2.30 23.03 -0.53
N TRP A 34 -2.93 22.40 -1.53
CA TRP A 34 -4.38 22.27 -1.57
C TRP A 34 -4.91 21.45 -0.37
N ALA A 35 -4.39 20.26 -0.16
CA ALA A 35 -4.85 19.38 0.93
C ALA A 35 -4.63 20.04 2.30
N TYR A 36 -3.47 20.67 2.49
CA TYR A 36 -3.10 21.31 3.76
C TYR A 36 -4.02 22.48 4.13
N SER A 37 -4.57 23.14 3.12
CA SER A 37 -5.51 24.27 3.29
C SER A 37 -6.96 23.84 3.49
N ASN A 38 -7.30 22.55 3.27
CA ASN A 38 -8.67 22.06 3.25
C ASN A 38 -8.95 21.04 4.37
N PRO A 39 -10.24 20.84 4.75
CA PRO A 39 -10.63 19.88 5.78
C PRO A 39 -10.66 18.44 5.21
N VAL A 40 -9.52 17.92 4.85
CA VAL A 40 -9.35 16.60 4.21
C VAL A 40 -8.34 15.74 4.95
N ALA A 41 -8.40 14.43 4.72
CA ALA A 41 -7.35 13.51 5.06
C ALA A 41 -6.47 13.26 3.83
N LEU A 42 -5.18 13.51 3.94
CA LEU A 42 -4.18 13.16 2.93
C LEU A 42 -3.47 11.88 3.35
N VAL A 43 -3.39 10.91 2.44
CA VAL A 43 -2.70 9.64 2.69
C VAL A 43 -1.52 9.53 1.75
N PHE A 44 -0.33 9.37 2.31
CA PHE A 44 0.86 9.00 1.57
C PHE A 44 0.99 7.48 1.57
N ASP A 45 0.59 6.84 0.48
CA ASP A 45 0.76 5.41 0.29
C ASP A 45 2.22 5.11 -0.08
N GLU A 46 2.76 3.99 0.41
CA GLU A 46 4.17 3.60 0.21
C GLU A 46 5.17 4.70 0.63
N TYR A 47 5.00 5.23 1.83
CA TYR A 47 5.82 6.33 2.36
C TYR A 47 7.32 6.01 2.36
N ASP A 48 7.68 4.76 2.60
CA ASP A 48 9.06 4.25 2.61
C ASP A 48 9.68 4.08 1.20
N ALA A 49 8.89 4.21 0.13
CA ALA A 49 9.39 4.26 -1.25
C ALA A 49 9.65 5.70 -1.74
N GLY A 50 9.32 6.72 -0.94
CA GLY A 50 9.44 8.12 -1.29
C GLY A 50 10.89 8.58 -1.50
N ARG A 51 11.09 9.53 -2.43
CA ARG A 51 12.40 10.15 -2.67
C ARG A 51 12.81 11.05 -1.49
N PRO A 52 14.10 11.13 -1.16
CA PRO A 52 14.57 11.96 -0.05
C PRO A 52 14.17 13.43 -0.13
N ASP A 53 14.18 14.03 -1.34
CA ASP A 53 13.79 15.43 -1.55
C ASP A 53 12.30 15.70 -1.25
N VAL A 54 11.45 14.72 -1.56
CA VAL A 54 10.01 14.73 -1.23
C VAL A 54 9.81 14.56 0.27
N MET A 55 10.56 13.64 0.88
CA MET A 55 10.47 13.35 2.31
C MET A 55 10.80 14.57 3.18
N PHE A 56 11.74 15.43 2.77
CA PHE A 56 12.05 16.69 3.48
C PHE A 56 10.89 17.69 3.46
N VAL A 57 10.10 17.72 2.39
CA VAL A 57 8.90 18.56 2.34
C VAL A 57 7.84 18.06 3.32
N ILE A 58 7.61 16.75 3.33
CA ILE A 58 6.64 16.10 4.23
C ILE A 58 7.07 16.28 5.69
N GLN A 59 8.35 16.13 5.99
CA GLN A 59 8.90 16.33 7.32
C GLN A 59 8.51 17.69 7.93
N ARG A 60 8.52 18.75 7.14
CA ARG A 60 8.16 20.11 7.62
C ARG A 60 6.72 20.24 8.06
N ILE A 61 5.80 19.54 7.42
CA ILE A 61 4.38 19.59 7.77
C ILE A 61 4.02 18.68 8.95
N LEU A 62 4.91 17.76 9.34
CA LEU A 62 4.79 16.91 10.52
C LEU A 62 5.25 17.59 11.82
N GLU A 63 5.88 18.76 11.75
CA GLU A 63 6.26 19.51 12.95
C GLU A 63 5.02 19.99 13.71
N THR A 64 5.12 20.12 15.03
CA THR A 64 4.02 20.50 15.95
C THR A 64 3.34 21.82 15.55
N GLU A 65 4.09 22.79 15.05
CA GLU A 65 3.57 24.01 14.43
C GLU A 65 3.88 24.03 12.93
N GLY A 66 3.70 22.88 12.28
CA GLY A 66 4.07 22.70 10.90
C GLY A 66 3.48 23.77 9.99
N LYS A 67 4.31 24.35 9.15
CA LYS A 67 3.93 25.34 8.15
C LYS A 67 4.51 24.93 6.82
N LEU A 68 3.69 24.95 5.79
CA LEU A 68 4.16 24.74 4.43
C LEU A 68 4.61 26.07 3.85
N THR A 69 5.92 26.23 3.63
CA THR A 69 6.49 27.44 3.05
C THR A 69 6.75 27.21 1.55
N LEU A 70 6.05 27.94 0.72
CA LEU A 70 6.24 28.01 -0.72
C LEU A 70 7.20 29.18 -1.02
N LEU A 71 8.50 28.88 -1.11
CA LEU A 71 9.54 29.92 -1.26
C LEU A 71 9.37 30.71 -2.56
N ASP A 72 9.09 30.02 -3.65
CA ASP A 72 8.90 30.62 -4.98
C ASP A 72 7.71 31.59 -5.03
N GLN A 73 6.78 31.46 -4.07
CA GLN A 73 5.57 32.28 -3.96
C GLN A 73 5.62 33.23 -2.76
N SER A 74 6.69 33.22 -1.99
CA SER A 74 6.78 33.97 -0.71
C SER A 74 5.53 33.76 0.18
N ARG A 75 4.94 32.55 0.12
CA ARG A 75 3.68 32.21 0.79
C ARG A 75 3.91 31.15 1.87
N VAL A 76 3.30 31.37 3.03
CA VAL A 76 3.30 30.42 4.14
C VAL A 76 1.87 29.95 4.38
N ILE A 77 1.66 28.64 4.29
CA ILE A 77 0.36 28.01 4.50
C ILE A 77 0.35 27.33 5.87
N LYS A 78 -0.68 27.63 6.67
CA LYS A 78 -0.98 26.93 7.91
C LYS A 78 -1.97 25.82 7.65
N PRO A 79 -1.93 24.70 8.41
CA PRO A 79 -2.86 23.61 8.22
C PRO A 79 -4.29 24.05 8.56
N ASN A 80 -5.25 23.54 7.78
CA ASN A 80 -6.65 23.58 8.19
C ASN A 80 -6.81 22.78 9.49
N LYS A 81 -7.61 23.26 10.43
CA LYS A 81 -7.82 22.60 11.74
C LYS A 81 -8.32 21.15 11.64
N TYR A 82 -8.95 20.79 10.55
CA TYR A 82 -9.46 19.47 10.28
C TYR A 82 -8.58 18.65 9.32
N PHE A 83 -7.48 19.24 8.85
CA PHE A 83 -6.52 18.48 8.05
C PHE A 83 -5.94 17.32 8.87
N ARG A 84 -5.82 16.15 8.26
CA ARG A 84 -5.16 14.99 8.85
C ARG A 84 -4.24 14.37 7.82
N LEU A 85 -3.08 13.91 8.31
CA LEU A 85 -2.07 13.26 7.50
C LEU A 85 -1.90 11.81 7.95
N PHE A 86 -1.91 10.90 6.99
CA PHE A 86 -1.66 9.48 7.19
C PHE A 86 -0.57 9.01 6.23
N ALA A 87 0.11 7.93 6.58
CA ALA A 87 1.01 7.24 5.69
C ALA A 87 0.86 5.72 5.86
N THR A 88 1.11 4.97 4.78
CA THR A 88 1.33 3.53 4.82
C THR A 88 2.77 3.25 4.45
N ALA A 89 3.34 2.18 4.99
CA ALA A 89 4.67 1.73 4.66
C ALA A 89 4.72 0.20 4.73
N ASN A 90 5.55 -0.41 3.91
CA ASN A 90 5.79 -1.85 3.91
C ASN A 90 6.86 -2.25 4.92
N THR A 91 7.71 -1.31 5.30
CA THR A 91 8.76 -1.48 6.31
C THR A 91 8.55 -0.49 7.45
N ILE A 92 9.22 -0.70 8.57
CA ILE A 92 9.22 0.27 9.70
C ILE A 92 10.25 1.39 9.50
N GLY A 93 10.61 1.68 8.25
CA GLY A 93 11.59 2.72 7.92
C GLY A 93 13.05 2.28 8.00
N LEU A 94 13.33 1.00 8.23
CA LEU A 94 14.69 0.45 8.27
C LEU A 94 15.18 -0.03 6.90
N GLY A 95 14.36 0.12 5.86
CA GLY A 95 14.58 -0.47 4.54
C GLY A 95 14.28 -1.97 4.52
N ASP A 96 14.36 -2.55 3.34
CA ASP A 96 14.09 -3.98 3.16
C ASP A 96 15.35 -4.81 3.43
N THR A 97 15.30 -5.62 4.49
CA THR A 97 16.35 -6.61 4.81
C THR A 97 16.00 -8.01 4.30
N THR A 98 14.79 -8.20 3.76
CA THR A 98 14.26 -9.51 3.36
C THR A 98 14.25 -9.75 1.85
N GLY A 99 14.45 -8.71 1.04
CA GLY A 99 14.32 -8.76 -0.42
C GLY A 99 12.88 -8.74 -0.95
N LEU A 100 11.88 -8.69 -0.06
CA LEU A 100 10.47 -8.71 -0.44
C LEU A 100 9.94 -7.36 -0.90
N TYR A 101 10.53 -6.29 -0.40
CA TYR A 101 10.08 -4.91 -0.62
C TYR A 101 11.19 -4.09 -1.31
N SER A 102 11.76 -4.65 -2.39
CA SER A 102 12.77 -3.96 -3.19
C SER A 102 12.22 -2.61 -3.67
N GLY A 103 12.98 -1.53 -3.43
CA GLY A 103 12.55 -0.16 -3.73
C GLY A 103 12.13 0.65 -2.51
N THR A 104 12.05 0.05 -1.31
CA THR A 104 11.91 0.81 -0.07
C THR A 104 13.24 1.38 0.37
N ASN A 105 13.22 2.60 0.89
CA ASN A 105 14.38 3.33 1.37
C ASN A 105 14.45 3.29 2.90
N GLN A 106 15.63 3.48 3.44
CA GLN A 106 15.77 3.78 4.86
C GLN A 106 15.25 5.19 5.13
N ILE A 107 14.31 5.29 6.06
CA ILE A 107 13.78 6.56 6.53
C ILE A 107 14.66 7.06 7.68
N ASN A 108 15.03 8.33 7.62
CA ASN A 108 15.81 8.96 8.69
C ASN A 108 15.02 8.88 10.02
N GLN A 109 15.70 8.51 11.11
CA GLN A 109 15.11 8.40 12.44
C GLN A 109 14.37 9.68 12.85
N ALA A 110 14.92 10.85 12.52
CA ALA A 110 14.27 12.12 12.80
C ALA A 110 12.97 12.36 12.03
N GLN A 111 12.77 11.71 10.89
CA GLN A 111 11.52 11.73 10.14
C GLN A 111 10.49 10.78 10.77
N MET A 112 10.94 9.62 11.22
CA MET A 112 10.07 8.67 11.93
C MET A 112 9.56 9.23 13.25
N ASP A 113 10.41 9.92 13.99
CA ASP A 113 10.10 10.53 15.29
C ASP A 113 9.00 11.61 15.22
N ARG A 114 8.73 12.17 14.05
CA ARG A 114 7.68 13.15 13.83
C ARG A 114 6.29 12.56 13.63
N TRP A 115 6.19 11.25 13.40
CA TRP A 115 4.91 10.57 13.38
C TRP A 115 4.45 10.28 14.80
N GLU A 116 3.40 10.98 15.26
CA GLU A 116 2.89 10.86 16.64
C GLU A 116 2.34 9.49 16.95
N ILE A 117 1.80 8.80 15.95
CA ILE A 117 1.20 7.46 16.09
C ILE A 117 1.72 6.55 14.99
N VAL A 118 2.41 5.50 15.39
CA VAL A 118 2.83 4.42 14.49
C VAL A 118 2.18 3.13 14.96
N THR A 119 1.48 2.44 14.07
CA THR A 119 0.83 1.16 14.36
C THR A 119 1.19 0.13 13.31
N SER A 120 1.40 -1.11 13.75
CA SER A 120 1.60 -2.23 12.85
C SER A 120 0.27 -2.91 12.55
N LEU A 121 -0.01 -3.13 11.28
CA LEU A 121 -1.16 -3.90 10.82
C LEU A 121 -0.71 -5.32 10.49
N ASN A 122 -1.47 -6.30 10.93
CA ASN A 122 -1.26 -7.70 10.62
C ASN A 122 -2.46 -8.26 9.84
N TYR A 123 -2.39 -9.53 9.46
CA TYR A 123 -3.50 -10.21 8.81
C TYR A 123 -4.75 -10.21 9.69
N LEU A 124 -5.89 -10.15 9.04
CA LEU A 124 -7.19 -10.23 9.70
C LEU A 124 -7.48 -11.63 10.26
N SER A 125 -8.46 -11.74 11.16
CA SER A 125 -8.97 -13.05 11.57
C SER A 125 -9.58 -13.78 10.37
N LEU A 126 -9.62 -15.13 10.44
CA LEU A 126 -10.16 -15.97 9.37
C LEU A 126 -11.59 -15.59 9.00
N GLU A 127 -12.42 -15.23 10.00
CA GLU A 127 -13.81 -14.84 9.81
C GLU A 127 -13.90 -13.52 9.03
N LYS A 128 -13.10 -12.53 9.40
CA LYS A 128 -13.07 -11.24 8.73
C LYS A 128 -12.52 -11.34 7.31
N GLU A 129 -11.49 -12.15 7.10
CA GLU A 129 -10.95 -12.40 5.78
C GLU A 129 -11.99 -13.10 4.89
N MET A 130 -12.74 -14.07 5.43
CA MET A 130 -13.85 -14.73 4.74
C MET A 130 -14.96 -13.74 4.35
N GLU A 131 -15.39 -12.88 5.26
CA GLU A 131 -16.39 -11.85 4.99
C GLU A 131 -16.00 -11.00 3.78
N ILE A 132 -14.73 -10.54 3.74
CA ILE A 132 -14.22 -9.71 2.66
C ILE A 132 -14.19 -10.47 1.33
N ILE A 133 -13.69 -11.72 1.34
CA ILE A 133 -13.59 -12.52 0.12
C ILE A 133 -14.98 -12.79 -0.46
N LEU A 134 -15.95 -13.15 0.38
CA LEU A 134 -17.34 -13.41 -0.03
C LEU A 134 -18.04 -12.13 -0.51
N ALA A 135 -17.76 -10.98 0.11
CA ALA A 135 -18.31 -9.69 -0.34
C ALA A 135 -17.82 -9.33 -1.76
N LYS A 136 -16.55 -9.68 -2.08
CA LYS A 136 -15.95 -9.47 -3.41
C LYS A 136 -16.37 -10.54 -4.42
N ASN A 137 -16.68 -11.76 -3.97
CA ASN A 137 -17.03 -12.92 -4.80
C ASN A 137 -18.41 -13.45 -4.44
N LYS A 138 -19.45 -12.67 -4.74
CA LYS A 138 -20.84 -12.94 -4.33
C LYS A 138 -21.36 -14.32 -4.75
N ASN A 139 -20.90 -14.86 -5.87
CA ASN A 139 -21.26 -16.19 -6.36
C ASN A 139 -20.84 -17.34 -5.42
N LEU A 140 -19.81 -17.11 -4.59
CA LEU A 140 -19.34 -18.05 -3.59
C LEU A 140 -20.10 -17.95 -2.24
N ASN A 141 -21.06 -17.07 -2.12
CA ASN A 141 -21.82 -16.91 -0.87
C ASN A 141 -22.94 -17.95 -0.73
N ASN A 142 -22.59 -19.22 -0.83
CA ASN A 142 -23.41 -20.41 -0.59
C ASN A 142 -22.59 -21.43 0.24
N VAL A 143 -23.22 -22.51 0.70
CA VAL A 143 -22.59 -23.48 1.60
C VAL A 143 -21.27 -24.01 1.03
N LYS A 144 -21.28 -24.51 -0.20
CA LYS A 144 -20.07 -25.06 -0.87
C LYS A 144 -19.01 -23.99 -1.13
N GLY A 145 -19.44 -22.78 -1.51
CA GLY A 145 -18.52 -21.66 -1.75
C GLY A 145 -17.86 -21.19 -0.46
N LYS A 146 -18.57 -21.13 0.64
CA LYS A 146 -18.01 -20.77 1.96
C LYS A 146 -16.98 -21.81 2.42
N GLU A 147 -17.24 -23.08 2.25
CA GLU A 147 -16.28 -24.14 2.53
C GLU A 147 -15.01 -24.01 1.67
N LYS A 148 -15.19 -23.79 0.36
CA LYS A 148 -14.10 -23.52 -0.57
C LYS A 148 -13.24 -22.34 -0.12
N VAL A 149 -13.86 -21.20 0.20
CA VAL A 149 -13.16 -20.00 0.66
C VAL A 149 -12.47 -20.25 2.00
N SER A 150 -13.09 -20.99 2.92
CA SER A 150 -12.44 -21.39 4.18
C SER A 150 -11.15 -22.16 3.92
N ASN A 151 -11.16 -23.11 2.99
CA ASN A 151 -9.97 -23.88 2.65
C ASN A 151 -8.91 -23.01 1.97
N MET A 152 -9.29 -22.08 1.10
CA MET A 152 -8.35 -21.11 0.52
C MET A 152 -7.65 -20.28 1.59
N ILE A 153 -8.39 -19.79 2.61
CA ILE A 153 -7.79 -19.04 3.72
C ILE A 153 -6.87 -19.90 4.56
N LYS A 154 -7.19 -21.19 4.76
CA LYS A 154 -6.29 -22.13 5.44
C LYS A 154 -4.97 -22.29 4.69
N VAL A 155 -4.99 -22.43 3.37
CA VAL A 155 -3.77 -22.45 2.54
C VAL A 155 -2.97 -21.16 2.73
N ALA A 156 -3.63 -20.01 2.64
CA ALA A 156 -2.97 -18.72 2.89
C ALA A 156 -2.34 -18.64 4.28
N SER A 157 -3.02 -19.16 5.31
CA SER A 157 -2.49 -19.22 6.67
C SER A 157 -1.28 -20.14 6.80
N LEU A 158 -1.23 -21.23 6.02
CA LEU A 158 -0.05 -22.10 5.96
C LEU A 158 1.13 -21.40 5.31
N THR A 159 0.92 -20.69 4.19
CA THR A 159 2.00 -19.92 3.54
C THR A 159 2.53 -18.80 4.46
N ARG A 160 1.66 -18.10 5.18
CA ARG A 160 2.05 -17.05 6.14
C ARG A 160 2.88 -17.61 7.30
N ARG A 161 2.53 -18.79 7.81
CA ARG A 161 3.30 -19.47 8.85
C ARG A 161 4.64 -20.00 8.34
N GLY A 162 4.65 -20.62 7.16
CA GLY A 162 5.89 -21.08 6.52
C GLY A 162 6.85 -19.92 6.24
N PHE A 163 6.32 -18.75 5.84
CA PHE A 163 7.12 -17.54 5.67
C PHE A 163 7.76 -17.07 7.00
N ILE A 164 6.97 -17.01 8.07
CA ILE A 164 7.48 -16.63 9.40
C ILE A 164 8.52 -17.62 9.91
N ALA A 165 8.35 -18.92 9.59
CA ALA A 165 9.30 -19.96 9.95
C ALA A 165 10.58 -19.96 9.09
N GLY A 166 10.59 -19.22 7.96
CA GLY A 166 11.70 -19.22 7.01
C GLY A 166 11.71 -20.40 6.06
N ASP A 167 10.63 -21.19 6.00
CA ASP A 167 10.49 -22.34 5.11
C ASP A 167 10.26 -21.94 3.66
N ILE A 168 9.64 -20.79 3.44
CA ILE A 168 9.35 -20.19 2.12
C ILE A 168 9.55 -18.68 2.16
N SER A 169 9.90 -18.09 1.04
CA SER A 169 10.07 -16.63 0.87
C SER A 169 8.81 -15.93 0.33
N THR A 170 7.88 -16.69 -0.22
CA THR A 170 6.66 -16.17 -0.83
C THR A 170 5.46 -16.31 0.10
N VAL A 171 4.67 -15.23 0.25
CA VAL A 171 3.51 -15.23 1.15
C VAL A 171 2.22 -14.90 0.40
N MET A 172 1.13 -15.58 0.76
CA MET A 172 -0.19 -15.31 0.19
C MET A 172 -0.92 -14.21 0.95
N SER A 173 -1.05 -13.04 0.30
CA SER A 173 -1.82 -11.92 0.85
C SER A 173 -3.33 -12.12 0.72
N PRO A 174 -4.18 -11.37 1.48
CA PRO A 174 -5.62 -11.39 1.28
C PRO A 174 -6.05 -11.04 -0.15
N ARG A 175 -5.34 -10.12 -0.82
CA ARG A 175 -5.55 -9.78 -2.24
C ARG A 175 -5.38 -11.00 -3.14
N THR A 176 -4.38 -11.81 -2.87
CA THR A 176 -4.14 -13.04 -3.64
C THR A 176 -5.27 -14.05 -3.44
N VAL A 177 -5.80 -14.20 -2.22
CA VAL A 177 -6.93 -15.09 -1.94
C VAL A 177 -8.21 -14.61 -2.65
N ILE A 178 -8.48 -13.29 -2.65
CA ILE A 178 -9.61 -12.72 -3.40
C ILE A 178 -9.51 -13.04 -4.89
N ASN A 179 -8.32 -12.86 -5.48
CA ASN A 179 -8.09 -13.15 -6.89
C ASN A 179 -8.19 -14.66 -7.19
N TRP A 180 -7.68 -15.49 -6.30
CA TRP A 180 -7.82 -16.95 -6.43
C TRP A 180 -9.28 -17.39 -6.41
N ALA A 181 -10.07 -16.83 -5.48
CA ALA A 181 -11.51 -17.08 -5.41
C ALA A 181 -12.22 -16.69 -6.72
N ALA A 182 -11.94 -15.49 -7.24
CA ALA A 182 -12.49 -15.02 -8.52
C ALA A 182 -12.07 -15.94 -9.68
N ASN A 183 -10.79 -16.28 -9.79
CA ASN A 183 -10.28 -17.15 -10.83
C ASN A 183 -10.84 -18.57 -10.76
N SER A 184 -11.13 -19.09 -9.55
CA SER A 184 -11.77 -20.39 -9.39
C SER A 184 -13.19 -20.44 -9.97
N GLU A 185 -13.88 -19.29 -10.00
CA GLU A 185 -15.20 -19.18 -10.64
C GLU A 185 -15.09 -19.04 -12.17
N ILE A 186 -14.01 -18.44 -12.67
CA ILE A 186 -13.75 -18.32 -14.10
C ILE A 186 -13.37 -19.67 -14.70
N PHE A 187 -12.37 -20.33 -14.11
CA PHE A 187 -11.82 -21.58 -14.65
C PHE A 187 -12.63 -22.82 -14.25
N LYS A 188 -13.52 -22.72 -13.27
CA LYS A 188 -14.28 -23.84 -12.69
C LYS A 188 -13.39 -24.96 -12.10
N ASP A 189 -12.12 -24.64 -11.88
CA ASP A 189 -11.09 -25.53 -11.31
C ASP A 189 -10.29 -24.76 -10.28
N THR A 190 -10.43 -25.15 -9.01
CA THR A 190 -9.79 -24.48 -7.88
C THR A 190 -8.28 -24.68 -7.86
N GLY A 191 -7.81 -25.87 -8.27
CA GLY A 191 -6.38 -26.20 -8.32
C GLY A 191 -5.67 -25.49 -9.47
N TYR A 192 -6.29 -25.46 -10.65
CA TYR A 192 -5.75 -24.69 -11.76
C TYR A 192 -5.72 -23.19 -11.43
N ALA A 193 -6.80 -22.66 -10.85
CA ALA A 193 -6.86 -21.28 -10.40
C ALA A 193 -5.76 -20.96 -9.36
N PHE A 194 -5.49 -21.86 -8.40
CA PHE A 194 -4.39 -21.74 -7.46
C PHE A 194 -3.05 -21.63 -8.16
N ARG A 195 -2.79 -22.54 -9.11
CA ARG A 195 -1.54 -22.57 -9.86
C ARG A 195 -1.28 -21.23 -10.57
N VAL A 196 -2.24 -20.76 -11.36
CA VAL A 196 -2.06 -19.53 -12.16
C VAL A 196 -2.12 -18.25 -11.34
N THR A 197 -2.77 -18.26 -10.18
CA THR A 197 -2.89 -17.09 -9.32
C THR A 197 -1.68 -16.93 -8.40
N PHE A 198 -1.15 -18.02 -7.87
CA PHE A 198 -0.13 -17.98 -6.84
C PHE A 198 1.09 -18.86 -7.15
N LEU A 199 0.93 -20.16 -7.34
CA LEU A 199 2.05 -21.11 -7.43
C LEU A 199 3.07 -20.75 -8.52
N ASN A 200 2.61 -20.27 -9.68
CA ASN A 200 3.49 -19.85 -10.78
C ASN A 200 4.33 -18.60 -10.48
N LYS A 201 4.04 -17.88 -9.41
CA LYS A 201 4.80 -16.70 -8.94
C LYS A 201 5.85 -17.06 -7.91
N CYS A 202 5.83 -18.28 -7.40
CA CYS A 202 6.73 -18.73 -6.36
C CYS A 202 8.03 -19.26 -6.96
N ASP A 203 9.10 -19.19 -6.18
CA ASP A 203 10.37 -19.81 -6.54
C ASP A 203 10.23 -21.32 -6.77
N GLU A 204 10.96 -21.86 -7.74
CA GLU A 204 10.91 -23.30 -8.09
C GLU A 204 11.18 -24.20 -6.89
N ILE A 205 12.09 -23.79 -5.99
CA ILE A 205 12.47 -24.56 -4.79
C ILE A 205 11.28 -24.68 -3.82
N GLU A 206 10.42 -23.64 -3.75
CA GLU A 206 9.30 -23.57 -2.81
C GLU A 206 8.01 -24.21 -3.33
N LYS A 207 7.89 -24.41 -4.65
CA LYS A 207 6.66 -24.87 -5.29
C LYS A 207 6.14 -26.18 -4.71
N ASN A 208 7.02 -27.12 -4.39
CA ASN A 208 6.63 -28.40 -3.81
C ASN A 208 6.01 -28.21 -2.40
N THR A 209 6.66 -27.46 -1.55
CA THR A 209 6.17 -27.14 -0.19
C THR A 209 4.80 -26.42 -0.26
N ILE A 210 4.68 -25.46 -1.16
CA ILE A 210 3.44 -24.69 -1.36
C ILE A 210 2.33 -25.57 -1.94
N ALA A 211 2.66 -26.49 -2.85
CA ALA A 211 1.71 -27.47 -3.37
C ALA A 211 1.21 -28.42 -2.27
N GLU A 212 2.08 -28.85 -1.36
CA GLU A 212 1.67 -29.63 -0.17
C GLU A 212 0.70 -28.86 0.73
N TYR A 213 0.91 -27.56 0.94
CA TYR A 213 -0.04 -26.74 1.71
C TYR A 213 -1.44 -26.73 1.06
N TYR A 214 -1.49 -26.67 -0.27
CA TYR A 214 -2.75 -26.80 -1.00
C TYR A 214 -3.40 -28.18 -0.76
N GLN A 215 -2.66 -29.28 -0.94
CA GLN A 215 -3.15 -30.65 -0.76
C GLN A 215 -3.65 -30.97 0.64
N ARG A 216 -3.14 -30.28 1.66
CA ARG A 216 -3.61 -30.43 3.05
C ARG A 216 -5.00 -29.82 3.30
N CYS A 217 -5.47 -28.97 2.40
CA CYS A 217 -6.71 -28.21 2.57
C CYS A 217 -7.78 -28.60 1.53
N PHE A 218 -7.39 -29.17 0.40
CA PHE A 218 -8.23 -29.62 -0.70
C PHE A 218 -7.98 -31.09 -1.04
#